data_55518a2a37d2c7220467b49f9540f2f4
#
_entry.id   55518a2a37d2c7220467b49f9540f2f4
#
_cell.length_a   1.000
_cell.length_b   1.000
_cell.length_c   1.000
_cell.angle_alpha   90.00
_cell.angle_beta   90.00
_cell.angle_gamma   90.00
#
_symmetry.space_group_name_H-M   'P 1'
#
loop_
_entity.id
_entity.type
_entity.pdbx_description
1 polymer ?
#
loop_
_entity_poly.entity_id
_entity_poly.type
_entity_poly.pdbx_seq_one_letter_code
_entity_poly.pdbx_strand_id
1 'polypeptide(L)'
;YLHVEMALAAVKAGKPVEVEKPLGLSVNDGMDELAREIKKSGVVNMMDFSYRFKDAVRYAKSLIERGKLGNIVNVNIEYLQSGAFIPNRRLEWRFVKEYAGSGALADLGVHLVDMTRFLLGEFKSVCAVQSTVIKERMNLENDEYAPVKVDDITSFVAKLESGALANFLVTKCAIGESNTIIYEIYGTEGVLKFNLNNPTELDLCIGETDKETNSIHTVNVPKEYSLGEEECFVRAVGGESLPYFPDVNEGIKAQRVIDAILESARKEQVVSL
;
A
#
# COMPACT_ATOMS: atom_id res chain seq x y z
N TYR A 1 2.17 12.39 -10.87
CA TYR A 1 2.65 12.27 -12.27
C TYR A 1 4.10 12.74 -12.48
N LEU A 2 4.68 13.49 -11.54
CA LEU A 2 6.05 14.04 -11.65
C LEU A 2 7.12 13.18 -10.97
N HIS A 3 6.76 12.17 -10.20
CA HIS A 3 7.68 11.44 -9.33
C HIS A 3 8.83 10.79 -10.10
N VAL A 4 8.54 10.08 -11.19
CA VAL A 4 9.57 9.42 -12.02
C VAL A 4 10.53 10.42 -12.63
N GLU A 5 10.02 11.53 -13.21
CA GLU A 5 10.83 12.58 -13.82
C GLU A 5 11.79 13.22 -12.81
N MET A 6 11.27 13.59 -11.64
CA MET A 6 12.05 14.23 -10.58
C MET A 6 13.08 13.26 -9.98
N ALA A 7 12.68 12.00 -9.73
CA ALA A 7 13.58 10.96 -9.25
C ALA A 7 14.72 10.70 -10.24
N LEU A 8 14.39 10.60 -11.54
CA LEU A 8 15.37 10.39 -12.61
C LEU A 8 16.39 11.55 -12.68
N ALA A 9 15.94 12.79 -12.53
CA ALA A 9 16.81 13.96 -12.47
C ALA A 9 17.77 13.90 -11.28
N ALA A 10 17.28 13.53 -10.08
CA ALA A 10 18.12 13.38 -8.89
C ALA A 10 19.15 12.26 -9.06
N VAL A 11 18.73 11.10 -9.57
CA VAL A 11 19.61 9.95 -9.82
C VAL A 11 20.70 10.28 -10.84
N LYS A 12 20.35 10.94 -11.96
CA LYS A 12 21.32 11.41 -12.96
C LYS A 12 22.32 12.43 -12.39
N ALA A 13 21.91 13.18 -11.36
CA ALA A 13 22.80 14.10 -10.63
C ALA A 13 23.59 13.40 -9.50
N GLY A 14 23.52 12.08 -9.36
CA GLY A 14 24.22 11.30 -8.33
C GLY A 14 23.72 11.55 -6.91
N LYS A 15 22.46 11.98 -6.73
CA LYS A 15 21.88 12.29 -5.42
C LYS A 15 21.03 11.12 -4.91
N PRO A 16 21.18 10.72 -3.62
CA PRO A 16 20.23 9.87 -2.97
C PRO A 16 18.82 10.46 -3.07
N VAL A 17 17.82 9.60 -3.24
CA VAL A 17 16.44 10.06 -3.44
C VAL A 17 15.46 9.19 -2.68
N GLU A 18 14.55 9.83 -1.99
CA GLU A 18 13.32 9.26 -1.48
C GLU A 18 12.16 9.75 -2.35
N VAL A 19 11.32 8.84 -2.80
CA VAL A 19 10.29 9.09 -3.80
C VAL A 19 8.91 8.80 -3.21
N GLU A 20 8.05 9.81 -3.28
CA GLU A 20 6.64 9.67 -2.88
C GLU A 20 5.90 8.61 -3.69
N LYS A 21 4.96 7.97 -3.02
CA LYS A 21 4.02 7.00 -3.60
C LYS A 21 2.78 7.71 -4.22
N PRO A 22 2.11 7.11 -5.19
CA PRO A 22 2.58 6.02 -6.04
C PRO A 22 3.75 6.47 -6.91
N LEU A 23 4.58 5.56 -7.37
CA LEU A 23 5.77 5.91 -8.16
C LEU A 23 5.41 6.67 -9.45
N GLY A 24 4.29 6.33 -10.08
CA GLY A 24 3.77 7.02 -11.26
C GLY A 24 2.28 6.72 -11.47
N LEU A 25 1.76 7.07 -12.64
CA LEU A 25 0.37 6.80 -13.03
C LEU A 25 0.21 5.39 -13.61
N SER A 26 1.27 4.85 -14.21
CA SER A 26 1.37 3.54 -14.84
C SER A 26 2.82 3.08 -14.90
N VAL A 27 3.05 1.78 -15.01
CA VAL A 27 4.41 1.22 -15.24
C VAL A 27 5.08 1.77 -16.50
N ASN A 28 4.30 2.29 -17.45
CA ASN A 28 4.82 2.85 -18.70
C ASN A 28 5.36 4.28 -18.57
N ASP A 29 5.30 4.89 -17.40
CA ASP A 29 5.71 6.28 -17.15
C ASP A 29 7.24 6.47 -17.00
N GLY A 30 8.05 5.67 -17.67
CA GLY A 30 9.51 5.78 -17.62
C GLY A 30 10.16 5.06 -16.44
N MET A 31 9.44 4.21 -15.72
CA MET A 31 9.94 3.48 -14.56
C MET A 31 11.12 2.55 -14.89
N ASP A 32 11.11 1.94 -16.10
CA ASP A 32 12.22 1.10 -16.56
C ASP A 32 13.51 1.91 -16.80
N GLU A 33 13.40 3.16 -17.25
CA GLU A 33 14.54 4.06 -17.38
C GLU A 33 15.10 4.41 -15.99
N LEU A 34 14.20 4.78 -15.05
CA LEU A 34 14.59 5.10 -13.69
C LEU A 34 15.32 3.91 -13.03
N ALA A 35 14.78 2.70 -13.14
CA ALA A 35 15.41 1.49 -12.60
C ALA A 35 16.81 1.23 -13.23
N ARG A 36 16.97 1.43 -14.54
CA ARG A 36 18.27 1.29 -15.22
C ARG A 36 19.29 2.33 -14.73
N GLU A 37 18.89 3.60 -14.61
CA GLU A 37 19.81 4.65 -14.15
C GLU A 37 20.18 4.47 -12.68
N ILE A 38 19.26 4.04 -11.81
CA ILE A 38 19.56 3.67 -10.42
C ILE A 38 20.59 2.54 -10.38
N LYS A 39 20.36 1.46 -11.13
CA LYS A 39 21.29 0.33 -11.19
C LYS A 39 22.68 0.72 -11.67
N LYS A 40 22.77 1.62 -12.65
CA LYS A 40 24.01 2.12 -13.24
C LYS A 40 24.78 3.04 -12.28
N SER A 41 24.06 3.93 -11.58
CA SER A 41 24.67 4.92 -10.68
C SER A 41 25.00 4.35 -9.29
N GLY A 42 24.29 3.31 -8.84
CA GLY A 42 24.39 2.79 -7.49
C GLY A 42 23.86 3.76 -6.41
N VAL A 43 23.09 4.76 -6.81
CA VAL A 43 22.52 5.76 -5.90
C VAL A 43 21.52 5.10 -4.95
N VAL A 44 21.61 5.43 -3.66
CA VAL A 44 20.61 5.06 -2.65
C VAL A 44 19.27 5.66 -3.02
N ASN A 45 18.25 4.85 -3.06
CA ASN A 45 16.90 5.25 -3.43
C ASN A 45 15.87 4.54 -2.55
N MET A 46 14.84 5.23 -2.13
CA MET A 46 13.78 4.69 -1.28
C MET A 46 12.40 5.14 -1.80
N MET A 47 11.40 4.30 -1.64
CA MET A 47 10.00 4.66 -1.78
C MET A 47 9.43 5.06 -0.43
N ASP A 48 8.65 6.13 -0.37
CA ASP A 48 7.85 6.49 0.82
C ASP A 48 6.69 5.49 1.01
N PHE A 49 7.05 4.30 1.49
CA PHE A 49 6.12 3.29 1.96
C PHE A 49 6.08 3.29 3.49
N SER A 50 5.70 4.43 4.06
CA SER A 50 5.73 4.75 5.49
C SER A 50 5.06 3.71 6.40
N TYR A 51 4.07 2.97 5.89
CA TYR A 51 3.42 1.94 6.69
C TYR A 51 4.29 0.69 6.93
N ARG A 52 5.33 0.42 6.11
CA ARG A 52 6.32 -0.63 6.41
C ARG A 52 7.08 -0.37 7.71
N PHE A 53 7.18 0.89 8.12
CA PHE A 53 7.92 1.33 9.32
C PHE A 53 7.04 1.41 10.58
N LYS A 54 5.75 1.06 10.50
CA LYS A 54 4.90 0.96 11.70
C LYS A 54 5.28 -0.27 12.52
N ASP A 55 5.40 -0.09 13.83
CA ASP A 55 5.86 -1.11 14.77
C ASP A 55 5.06 -2.41 14.64
N ALA A 56 3.72 -2.32 14.58
CA ALA A 56 2.84 -3.46 14.37
C ALA A 56 3.13 -4.22 13.07
N VAL A 57 3.39 -3.52 11.97
CA VAL A 57 3.68 -4.14 10.66
C VAL A 57 5.03 -4.87 10.68
N ARG A 58 6.05 -4.28 11.30
CA ARG A 58 7.37 -4.88 11.45
C ARG A 58 7.33 -6.12 12.35
N TYR A 59 6.59 -6.06 13.45
CA TYR A 59 6.42 -7.21 14.33
C TYR A 59 5.59 -8.31 13.66
N ALA A 60 4.51 -7.95 12.97
CA ALA A 60 3.73 -8.89 12.16
C ALA A 60 4.60 -9.62 11.15
N LYS A 61 5.47 -8.91 10.40
CA LYS A 61 6.45 -9.50 9.47
C LYS A 61 7.33 -10.53 10.16
N SER A 62 7.88 -10.19 11.32
CA SER A 62 8.72 -11.10 12.10
C SER A 62 7.99 -12.36 12.56
N LEU A 63 6.72 -12.26 12.98
CA LEU A 63 5.92 -13.42 13.38
C LEU A 63 5.61 -14.33 12.20
N ILE A 64 5.29 -13.76 11.04
CA ILE A 64 5.03 -14.50 9.80
C ILE A 64 6.31 -15.26 9.34
N GLU A 65 7.45 -14.59 9.30
CA GLU A 65 8.73 -15.19 8.89
C GLU A 65 9.20 -16.30 9.84
N ARG A 66 8.88 -16.18 11.13
CA ARG A 66 9.12 -17.23 12.12
C ARG A 66 8.11 -18.38 12.05
N GLY A 67 7.21 -18.37 11.09
CA GLY A 67 6.22 -19.43 10.87
C GLY A 67 5.13 -19.52 11.93
N LYS A 68 4.92 -18.47 12.76
CA LYS A 68 3.96 -18.49 13.86
C LYS A 68 2.51 -18.66 13.42
N LEU A 69 2.20 -18.35 12.16
CA LEU A 69 0.88 -18.50 11.57
C LEU A 69 0.76 -19.76 10.67
N GLY A 70 1.87 -20.48 10.45
CA GLY A 70 1.89 -21.56 9.45
C GLY A 70 1.72 -21.04 8.03
N ASN A 71 1.01 -21.78 7.18
CA ASN A 71 0.67 -21.34 5.82
C ASN A 71 -0.48 -20.33 5.88
N ILE A 72 -0.30 -19.18 5.27
CA ILE A 72 -1.39 -18.17 5.17
C ILE A 72 -2.46 -18.69 4.21
N VAL A 73 -3.70 -18.61 4.64
CA VAL A 73 -4.87 -19.14 3.92
C VAL A 73 -5.75 -18.01 3.39
N ASN A 74 -6.07 -17.05 4.29
CA ASN A 74 -7.01 -15.98 3.99
C ASN A 74 -6.57 -14.66 4.65
N VAL A 75 -6.85 -13.53 3.99
CA VAL A 75 -6.54 -12.19 4.52
C VAL A 75 -7.70 -11.24 4.22
N ASN A 76 -8.11 -10.43 5.21
CA ASN A 76 -9.02 -9.32 5.02
C ASN A 76 -8.30 -8.01 5.30
N ILE A 77 -8.46 -7.05 4.41
CA ILE A 77 -7.67 -5.82 4.40
C ILE A 77 -8.56 -4.64 4.06
N GLU A 78 -8.52 -3.62 4.90
CA GLU A 78 -9.32 -2.41 4.69
C GLU A 78 -8.48 -1.16 4.87
N TYR A 79 -8.71 -0.16 4.02
CA TYR A 79 -8.26 1.21 4.21
C TYR A 79 -9.44 2.16 4.08
N LEU A 80 -9.82 2.76 5.20
CA LEU A 80 -11.04 3.51 5.37
C LEU A 80 -10.72 4.98 5.67
N GLN A 81 -11.28 5.88 4.86
CA GLN A 81 -11.26 7.33 5.07
C GLN A 81 -12.63 7.94 4.71
N SER A 82 -12.92 9.13 5.25
CA SER A 82 -14.12 9.93 4.90
C SER A 82 -13.84 11.09 3.95
N GLY A 83 -12.66 11.15 3.36
CA GLY A 83 -12.16 12.29 2.58
C GLY A 83 -13.01 12.71 1.38
N ALA A 84 -13.83 11.80 0.81
CA ALA A 84 -14.75 12.13 -0.27
C ALA A 84 -15.87 13.09 0.20
N PHE A 85 -16.28 13.00 1.45
CA PHE A 85 -17.40 13.76 2.02
C PHE A 85 -16.99 15.02 2.79
N ILE A 86 -15.73 15.47 2.68
CA ILE A 86 -15.32 16.76 3.25
C ILE A 86 -16.18 17.87 2.61
N PRO A 87 -16.91 18.66 3.41
CA PRO A 87 -17.79 19.70 2.89
C PRO A 87 -17.02 20.71 2.01
N ASN A 88 -17.61 21.08 0.88
CA ASN A 88 -17.07 22.05 -0.07
C ASN A 88 -15.66 21.72 -0.63
N ARG A 89 -15.24 20.46 -0.56
CA ARG A 89 -13.99 20.04 -1.15
C ARG A 89 -14.01 20.21 -2.66
N ARG A 90 -13.13 21.05 -3.16
CA ARG A 90 -13.04 21.41 -4.58
C ARG A 90 -12.34 20.32 -5.40
N LEU A 91 -12.36 20.47 -6.74
CA LEU A 91 -11.69 19.61 -7.68
C LEU A 91 -10.17 19.86 -7.63
N GLU A 92 -9.52 19.23 -6.66
CA GLU A 92 -8.06 19.22 -6.55
C GLU A 92 -7.45 18.22 -7.56
N TRP A 93 -6.14 18.31 -7.79
CA TRP A 93 -5.41 17.41 -8.70
C TRP A 93 -5.65 15.92 -8.41
N ARG A 94 -5.86 15.55 -7.15
CA ARG A 94 -6.18 14.16 -6.73
C ARG A 94 -7.48 13.61 -7.28
N PHE A 95 -8.37 14.48 -7.79
CA PHE A 95 -9.64 14.08 -8.43
C PHE A 95 -9.59 14.18 -9.96
N VAL A 96 -8.46 14.58 -10.51
CA VAL A 96 -8.21 14.72 -11.95
C VAL A 96 -7.41 13.52 -12.43
N LYS A 97 -8.01 12.68 -13.29
CA LYS A 97 -7.44 11.40 -13.71
C LYS A 97 -6.06 11.55 -14.36
N GLU A 98 -5.87 12.60 -15.12
CA GLU A 98 -4.64 12.92 -15.85
C GLU A 98 -3.44 13.20 -14.92
N TYR A 99 -3.69 13.59 -13.66
CA TYR A 99 -2.67 13.88 -12.65
C TYR A 99 -2.55 12.80 -11.58
N ALA A 100 -3.67 12.15 -11.24
CA ALA A 100 -3.73 11.18 -10.15
C ALA A 100 -3.75 9.72 -10.63
N GLY A 101 -4.08 9.46 -11.91
CA GLY A 101 -4.26 8.11 -12.47
C GLY A 101 -5.52 7.42 -11.96
N SER A 102 -5.67 7.33 -10.66
CA SER A 102 -6.81 6.76 -9.92
C SER A 102 -7.05 7.56 -8.65
N GLY A 103 -8.16 7.33 -7.98
CA GLY A 103 -8.57 8.05 -6.77
C GLY A 103 -8.15 7.36 -5.48
N ALA A 104 -9.08 6.59 -4.89
CA ALA A 104 -8.81 5.85 -3.67
C ALA A 104 -7.74 4.76 -3.87
N LEU A 105 -7.76 4.08 -5.01
CA LEU A 105 -6.80 3.03 -5.29
C LEU A 105 -5.36 3.54 -5.34
N ALA A 106 -5.07 4.60 -6.10
CA ALA A 106 -3.71 5.13 -6.21
C ALA A 106 -3.23 5.81 -4.92
N ASP A 107 -4.14 6.51 -4.21
CA ASP A 107 -3.79 7.26 -3.00
C ASP A 107 -3.66 6.36 -1.76
N LEU A 108 -4.61 5.45 -1.55
CA LEU A 108 -4.71 4.59 -0.37
C LEU A 108 -4.32 3.14 -0.69
N GLY A 109 -4.86 2.61 -1.80
CA GLY A 109 -4.68 1.20 -2.15
C GLY A 109 -3.24 0.81 -2.43
N VAL A 110 -2.40 1.72 -2.93
CA VAL A 110 -0.98 1.45 -3.14
C VAL A 110 -0.25 1.05 -1.85
N HIS A 111 -0.62 1.61 -0.72
CA HIS A 111 -0.08 1.22 0.58
C HIS A 111 -0.50 -0.20 0.98
N LEU A 112 -1.76 -0.58 0.72
CA LEU A 112 -2.23 -1.94 1.01
C LEU A 112 -1.55 -2.96 0.10
N VAL A 113 -1.37 -2.63 -1.18
CA VAL A 113 -0.63 -3.47 -2.13
C VAL A 113 0.81 -3.66 -1.66
N ASP A 114 1.49 -2.59 -1.28
CA ASP A 114 2.85 -2.64 -0.80
C ASP A 114 2.99 -3.46 0.50
N MET A 115 2.18 -3.16 1.51
CA MET A 115 2.19 -3.90 2.78
C MET A 115 1.86 -5.39 2.59
N THR A 116 0.91 -5.73 1.71
CA THR A 116 0.59 -7.12 1.42
C THR A 116 1.77 -7.84 0.77
N ARG A 117 2.43 -7.22 -0.22
CA ARG A 117 3.65 -7.76 -0.82
C ARG A 117 4.76 -7.93 0.20
N PHE A 118 4.95 -6.94 1.05
CA PHE A 118 5.94 -6.97 2.14
C PHE A 118 5.68 -8.11 3.13
N LEU A 119 4.45 -8.25 3.60
CA LEU A 119 4.09 -9.24 4.62
C LEU A 119 3.97 -10.66 4.07
N LEU A 120 3.31 -10.82 2.91
CA LEU A 120 2.73 -12.08 2.45
C LEU A 120 3.24 -12.55 1.08
N GLY A 121 4.00 -11.71 0.37
CA GLY A 121 4.55 -12.03 -0.95
C GLY A 121 3.71 -11.52 -2.12
N GLU A 122 4.07 -11.96 -3.32
CA GLU A 122 3.59 -11.37 -4.58
C GLU A 122 2.17 -11.78 -4.93
N PHE A 123 1.49 -10.91 -5.66
CA PHE A 123 0.17 -11.15 -6.22
C PHE A 123 0.28 -12.05 -7.48
N LYS A 124 -0.65 -12.98 -7.61
CA LYS A 124 -0.78 -13.85 -8.78
C LYS A 124 -1.89 -13.40 -9.72
N SER A 125 -3.03 -12.98 -9.16
CA SER A 125 -4.18 -12.49 -9.92
C SER A 125 -5.08 -11.62 -9.07
N VAL A 126 -5.83 -10.73 -9.71
CA VAL A 126 -6.79 -9.82 -9.08
C VAL A 126 -8.11 -9.78 -9.83
N CYS A 127 -9.21 -9.51 -9.09
CA CYS A 127 -10.54 -9.22 -9.64
C CYS A 127 -11.13 -8.03 -8.88
N ALA A 128 -11.46 -6.94 -9.58
CA ALA A 128 -11.78 -5.66 -8.98
C ALA A 128 -13.05 -5.01 -9.52
N VAL A 129 -13.67 -4.20 -8.66
CA VAL A 129 -14.75 -3.27 -9.00
C VAL A 129 -14.44 -1.91 -8.40
N GLN A 130 -14.85 -0.83 -9.10
CA GLN A 130 -14.62 0.55 -8.67
C GLN A 130 -15.92 1.37 -8.73
N SER A 131 -15.99 2.38 -7.89
CA SER A 131 -17.10 3.35 -7.90
C SER A 131 -16.59 4.77 -7.67
N THR A 132 -17.10 5.71 -8.46
CA THR A 132 -17.02 7.14 -8.20
C THR A 132 -18.35 7.56 -7.57
N VAL A 133 -18.35 7.93 -6.30
CA VAL A 133 -19.55 8.32 -5.54
C VAL A 133 -19.87 9.80 -5.78
N ILE A 134 -18.87 10.65 -5.64
CA ILE A 134 -18.98 12.10 -5.89
C ILE A 134 -18.71 12.36 -7.38
N LYS A 135 -19.76 12.56 -8.14
CA LYS A 135 -19.70 12.66 -9.61
C LYS A 135 -19.12 13.97 -10.12
N GLU A 136 -19.25 15.05 -9.34
CA GLU A 136 -18.85 16.40 -9.73
C GLU A 136 -18.30 17.16 -8.54
N ARG A 137 -17.32 18.03 -8.79
CA ARG A 137 -16.77 18.95 -7.81
C ARG A 137 -16.58 20.33 -8.45
N MET A 138 -16.71 21.38 -7.62
CA MET A 138 -16.43 22.75 -8.02
C MET A 138 -14.95 22.93 -8.32
N ASN A 139 -14.59 23.50 -9.46
CA ASN A 139 -13.23 23.81 -9.84
C ASN A 139 -12.52 24.73 -8.84
N LEU A 140 -11.19 24.67 -8.81
CA LEU A 140 -10.37 25.59 -8.02
C LEU A 140 -10.33 27.01 -8.59
N GLU A 141 -10.39 27.13 -9.93
CA GLU A 141 -10.13 28.38 -10.65
C GLU A 141 -11.42 29.18 -10.95
N ASN A 142 -12.54 28.48 -11.07
CA ASN A 142 -13.84 29.08 -11.30
C ASN A 142 -14.89 28.36 -10.44
N ASP A 143 -16.07 28.92 -10.29
CA ASP A 143 -17.15 28.32 -9.51
C ASP A 143 -18.05 27.39 -10.35
N GLU A 144 -17.49 26.79 -11.41
CA GLU A 144 -18.17 25.79 -12.24
C GLU A 144 -17.89 24.37 -11.73
N TYR A 145 -18.90 23.52 -11.81
CA TYR A 145 -18.74 22.09 -11.50
C TYR A 145 -18.13 21.35 -12.69
N ALA A 146 -17.21 20.44 -12.38
CA ALA A 146 -16.60 19.55 -13.36
C ALA A 146 -16.64 18.09 -12.89
N PRO A 147 -16.69 17.12 -13.83
CA PRO A 147 -16.84 15.72 -13.50
C PRO A 147 -15.59 15.16 -12.82
N VAL A 148 -15.80 14.36 -11.77
CA VAL A 148 -14.78 13.51 -11.15
C VAL A 148 -14.72 12.18 -11.91
N LYS A 149 -13.51 11.81 -12.39
CA LYS A 149 -13.28 10.61 -13.21
C LYS A 149 -12.39 9.55 -12.53
N VAL A 150 -12.13 9.72 -11.23
CA VAL A 150 -11.37 8.78 -10.41
C VAL A 150 -12.29 8.07 -9.43
N ASP A 151 -11.85 6.93 -8.93
CA ASP A 151 -12.59 6.16 -7.94
C ASP A 151 -12.58 6.81 -6.54
N ASP A 152 -13.71 6.74 -5.84
CA ASP A 152 -13.81 6.98 -4.41
C ASP A 152 -13.75 5.68 -3.61
N ILE A 153 -14.11 4.56 -4.25
CA ILE A 153 -14.12 3.21 -3.68
C ILE A 153 -13.54 2.24 -4.70
N THR A 154 -12.60 1.41 -4.24
CA THR A 154 -12.14 0.21 -4.96
C THR A 154 -12.25 -0.99 -4.04
N SER A 155 -12.96 -2.04 -4.46
CA SER A 155 -12.99 -3.32 -3.80
C SER A 155 -12.42 -4.39 -4.74
N PHE A 156 -11.54 -5.25 -4.24
CA PHE A 156 -10.96 -6.31 -5.04
C PHE A 156 -10.61 -7.54 -4.22
N VAL A 157 -10.60 -8.68 -4.89
CA VAL A 157 -10.06 -9.93 -4.37
C VAL A 157 -8.77 -10.26 -5.10
N ALA A 158 -7.82 -10.88 -4.40
CA ALA A 158 -6.57 -11.31 -4.97
C ALA A 158 -6.25 -12.75 -4.59
N LYS A 159 -5.55 -13.45 -5.48
CA LYS A 159 -4.84 -14.68 -5.15
C LYS A 159 -3.35 -14.35 -5.11
N LEU A 160 -2.68 -14.70 -4.02
CA LEU A 160 -1.24 -14.55 -3.88
C LEU A 160 -0.51 -15.74 -4.50
N GLU A 161 0.79 -15.60 -4.79
CA GLU A 161 1.62 -16.69 -5.32
C GLU A 161 1.70 -17.88 -4.35
N SER A 162 1.60 -17.64 -3.04
CA SER A 162 1.48 -18.68 -2.01
C SER A 162 0.20 -19.51 -2.10
N GLY A 163 -0.81 -19.04 -2.85
CA GLY A 163 -2.15 -19.61 -2.93
C GLY A 163 -3.17 -18.98 -1.97
N ALA A 164 -2.75 -18.15 -1.04
CA ALA A 164 -3.63 -17.44 -0.12
C ALA A 164 -4.60 -16.52 -0.88
N LEU A 165 -5.82 -16.38 -0.36
CA LEU A 165 -6.84 -15.47 -0.86
C LEU A 165 -6.86 -14.20 -0.01
N ALA A 166 -6.92 -13.04 -0.64
CA ALA A 166 -6.97 -11.76 0.03
C ALA A 166 -8.14 -10.90 -0.48
N ASN A 167 -8.87 -10.30 0.46
CA ASN A 167 -9.99 -9.40 0.20
C ASN A 167 -9.57 -7.98 0.56
N PHE A 168 -9.85 -7.01 -0.30
CA PHE A 168 -9.48 -5.62 -0.11
C PHE A 168 -10.66 -4.69 -0.25
N LEU A 169 -10.78 -3.74 0.69
CA LEU A 169 -11.65 -2.58 0.57
C LEU A 169 -10.81 -1.31 0.75
N VAL A 170 -10.84 -0.46 -0.26
CA VAL A 170 -10.20 0.86 -0.24
C VAL A 170 -11.28 1.90 -0.47
N THR A 171 -11.50 2.81 0.47
CA THR A 171 -12.59 3.78 0.35
C THR A 171 -12.25 5.13 0.98
N LYS A 172 -12.66 6.19 0.30
CA LYS A 172 -12.71 7.57 0.83
C LYS A 172 -14.11 7.98 1.31
N CYS A 173 -15.04 7.00 1.38
CA CYS A 173 -16.46 7.21 1.68
C CYS A 173 -16.91 6.61 3.02
N ALA A 174 -16.00 6.28 3.92
CA ALA A 174 -16.31 5.73 5.24
C ALA A 174 -16.48 6.86 6.27
N ILE A 175 -17.70 7.38 6.42
CA ILE A 175 -18.00 8.41 7.42
C ILE A 175 -17.71 7.87 8.82
N GLY A 176 -16.99 8.65 9.62
CA GLY A 176 -16.53 8.25 10.96
C GLY A 176 -15.08 7.76 10.99
N GLU A 177 -14.53 7.40 9.82
CA GLU A 177 -13.13 6.95 9.70
C GLU A 177 -12.24 8.08 9.16
N SER A 178 -11.17 8.37 9.89
CA SER A 178 -10.21 9.42 9.48
C SER A 178 -9.07 8.86 8.62
N ASN A 179 -8.45 7.79 9.06
CA ASN A 179 -7.32 7.13 8.38
C ASN A 179 -7.10 5.72 8.96
N THR A 180 -8.05 4.83 8.80
CA THR A 180 -8.06 3.51 9.45
C THR A 180 -7.58 2.43 8.49
N ILE A 181 -6.53 1.70 8.89
CA ILE A 181 -6.02 0.53 8.17
C ILE A 181 -6.14 -0.70 9.06
N ILE A 182 -6.83 -1.72 8.57
CA ILE A 182 -7.07 -2.98 9.27
C ILE A 182 -6.53 -4.13 8.44
N TYR A 183 -5.81 -5.04 9.11
CA TYR A 183 -5.38 -6.32 8.58
C TYR A 183 -5.84 -7.44 9.49
N GLU A 184 -6.42 -8.47 8.89
CA GLU A 184 -6.72 -9.75 9.54
C GLU A 184 -6.11 -10.87 8.71
N ILE A 185 -5.11 -11.55 9.26
CA ILE A 185 -4.31 -12.57 8.59
C ILE A 185 -4.58 -13.92 9.25
N TYR A 186 -5.11 -14.86 8.50
CA TYR A 186 -5.47 -16.19 8.97
C TYR A 186 -4.53 -17.22 8.34
N GLY A 187 -3.83 -17.98 9.18
CA GLY A 187 -2.97 -19.07 8.79
C GLY A 187 -3.42 -20.42 9.36
N THR A 188 -2.73 -21.49 8.97
CA THR A 188 -3.04 -22.86 9.45
C THR A 188 -2.69 -23.08 10.92
N GLU A 189 -1.79 -22.25 11.48
CA GLU A 189 -1.29 -22.35 12.84
C GLU A 189 -1.65 -21.17 13.74
N GLY A 190 -2.34 -20.15 13.20
CA GLY A 190 -2.73 -19.00 14.00
C GLY A 190 -3.34 -17.86 13.21
N VAL A 191 -3.72 -16.83 13.97
CA VAL A 191 -4.33 -15.58 13.48
C VAL A 191 -3.53 -14.41 14.00
N LEU A 192 -3.35 -13.40 13.14
CA LEU A 192 -2.78 -12.12 13.49
C LEU A 192 -3.69 -11.03 12.94
N LYS A 193 -4.01 -10.05 13.81
CA LYS A 193 -4.78 -8.86 13.40
C LYS A 193 -4.09 -7.61 13.90
N PHE A 194 -4.21 -6.53 13.15
CA PHE A 194 -3.82 -5.19 13.61
C PHE A 194 -4.70 -4.10 13.00
N ASN A 195 -4.81 -3.01 13.75
CA ASN A 195 -5.41 -1.75 13.32
C ASN A 195 -4.36 -0.65 13.51
N LEU A 196 -3.95 0.03 12.44
CA LEU A 196 -2.90 1.05 12.53
C LEU A 196 -3.35 2.36 13.20
N ASN A 197 -4.60 2.48 13.65
CA ASN A 197 -4.99 3.51 14.61
C ASN A 197 -4.33 3.26 15.98
N ASN A 198 -3.96 1.98 16.26
CA ASN A 198 -3.16 1.59 17.42
C ASN A 198 -1.93 0.78 16.96
N PRO A 199 -0.88 1.45 16.46
CA PRO A 199 0.25 0.79 15.79
C PRO A 199 1.20 0.07 16.75
N THR A 200 0.93 0.10 18.06
CA THR A 200 1.76 -0.51 19.10
C THR A 200 1.18 -1.81 19.65
N GLU A 201 0.09 -2.29 19.09
CA GLU A 201 -0.59 -3.52 19.53
C GLU A 201 -0.91 -4.45 18.35
N LEU A 202 -0.94 -5.74 18.63
CA LEU A 202 -1.46 -6.79 17.74
C LEU A 202 -2.43 -7.67 18.51
N ASP A 203 -3.43 -8.20 17.80
CA ASP A 203 -4.28 -9.28 18.29
C ASP A 203 -3.79 -10.60 17.70
N LEU A 204 -3.47 -11.55 18.57
CA LEU A 204 -2.86 -12.83 18.21
C LEU A 204 -3.67 -14.00 18.76
N CYS A 205 -3.79 -15.06 17.94
CA CYS A 205 -4.14 -16.40 18.36
C CYS A 205 -3.05 -17.32 17.83
N ILE A 206 -2.08 -17.68 18.66
CA ILE A 206 -0.92 -18.49 18.28
C ILE A 206 -0.56 -19.49 19.39
N GLY A 207 -0.12 -20.69 18.98
CA GLY A 207 0.20 -21.77 19.92
C GLY A 207 -1.00 -22.65 20.22
N GLU A 208 -0.73 -23.81 20.84
CA GLU A 208 -1.72 -24.89 21.03
C GLU A 208 -2.89 -24.44 21.90
N THR A 209 -2.64 -23.80 23.03
CA THR A 209 -3.68 -23.37 23.96
C THR A 209 -4.66 -22.38 23.33
N ASP A 210 -4.15 -21.40 22.61
CA ASP A 210 -5.02 -20.39 21.95
C ASP A 210 -5.87 -21.03 20.85
N LYS A 211 -5.29 -21.98 20.10
CA LYS A 211 -5.99 -22.74 19.04
C LYS A 211 -7.11 -23.60 19.62
N GLU A 212 -6.84 -24.33 20.71
CA GLU A 212 -7.82 -25.18 21.39
C GLU A 212 -8.98 -24.39 21.97
N THR A 213 -8.71 -23.20 22.48
CA THR A 213 -9.72 -22.34 23.12
C THR A 213 -10.36 -21.31 22.18
N ASN A 214 -9.87 -21.18 20.95
CA ASN A 214 -10.19 -20.11 19.99
C ASN A 214 -10.03 -18.70 20.62
N SER A 215 -8.99 -18.51 21.41
CA SER A 215 -8.75 -17.27 22.14
C SER A 215 -7.85 -16.34 21.35
N ILE A 216 -8.25 -15.07 21.25
CA ILE A 216 -7.43 -13.99 20.69
C ILE A 216 -6.99 -13.08 21.83
N HIS A 217 -5.71 -12.75 21.87
CA HIS A 217 -5.10 -11.92 22.91
C HIS A 217 -4.42 -10.71 22.29
N THR A 218 -4.70 -9.53 22.84
CA THR A 218 -3.97 -8.31 22.47
C THR A 218 -2.60 -8.32 23.14
N VAL A 219 -1.55 -8.11 22.32
CA VAL A 219 -0.16 -8.03 22.77
C VAL A 219 0.47 -6.71 22.38
N ASN A 220 1.31 -6.15 23.25
CA ASN A 220 2.09 -4.97 22.90
C ASN A 220 3.25 -5.34 21.98
N VAL A 221 3.52 -4.49 21.00
CA VAL A 221 4.68 -4.63 20.13
C VAL A 221 5.96 -4.35 20.91
N PRO A 222 6.97 -5.24 20.85
CA PRO A 222 8.26 -4.99 21.48
C PRO A 222 8.98 -3.79 20.86
N LYS A 223 9.65 -2.97 21.69
CA LYS A 223 10.31 -1.73 21.27
C LYS A 223 11.40 -1.90 20.21
N GLU A 224 11.98 -3.09 20.10
CA GLU A 224 13.00 -3.42 19.08
C GLU A 224 12.46 -3.37 17.64
N TYR A 225 11.14 -3.35 17.46
CA TYR A 225 10.51 -3.22 16.15
C TYR A 225 10.29 -1.76 15.72
N SER A 226 10.59 -0.80 16.59
CA SER A 226 10.48 0.62 16.26
C SER A 226 11.69 1.07 15.40
N LEU A 227 11.41 1.62 14.22
CA LEU A 227 12.40 2.20 13.32
C LEU A 227 11.71 3.28 12.48
N GLY A 228 12.23 4.50 12.53
CA GLY A 228 11.73 5.61 11.73
C GLY A 228 12.10 5.46 10.25
N GLU A 229 11.22 5.92 9.37
CA GLU A 229 11.42 5.92 7.92
C GLU A 229 12.62 6.78 7.52
N GLU A 230 12.64 8.03 7.98
CA GLU A 230 13.73 8.98 7.71
C GLU A 230 15.07 8.49 8.29
N GLU A 231 15.03 7.87 9.49
CA GLU A 231 16.22 7.25 10.08
C GLU A 231 16.75 6.15 9.17
N CYS A 232 15.85 5.32 8.63
CA CYS A 232 16.21 4.24 7.72
C CYS A 232 16.88 4.77 6.46
N PHE A 233 16.34 5.82 5.85
CA PHE A 233 16.92 6.45 4.65
C PHE A 233 18.30 7.04 4.95
N VAL A 234 18.46 7.81 6.04
CA VAL A 234 19.74 8.40 6.43
C VAL A 234 20.80 7.34 6.70
N ARG A 235 20.46 6.25 7.40
CA ARG A 235 21.38 5.13 7.65
C ARG A 235 21.80 4.44 6.35
N ALA A 236 20.87 4.24 5.41
CA ALA A 236 21.18 3.67 4.09
C ALA A 236 22.13 4.60 3.29
N VAL A 237 21.93 5.91 3.31
CA VAL A 237 22.83 6.90 2.69
C VAL A 237 24.20 6.86 3.36
N GLY A 238 24.27 6.57 4.66
CA GLY A 238 25.51 6.34 5.41
C GLY A 238 26.23 5.01 5.09
N GLY A 239 25.66 4.18 4.20
CA GLY A 239 26.26 2.92 3.74
C GLY A 239 25.82 1.71 4.56
N GLU A 240 24.82 1.82 5.43
CA GLU A 240 24.29 0.69 6.16
C GLU A 240 23.34 -0.14 5.29
N SER A 241 23.50 -1.46 5.31
CA SER A 241 22.55 -2.37 4.66
C SER A 241 21.41 -2.67 5.63
N LEU A 242 20.22 -2.20 5.30
CA LEU A 242 19.05 -2.36 6.13
C LEU A 242 18.11 -3.43 5.56
N PRO A 243 17.61 -4.36 6.39
CA PRO A 243 16.65 -5.35 5.93
C PRO A 243 15.33 -4.65 5.59
N TYR A 244 14.65 -5.16 4.55
CA TYR A 244 13.33 -4.70 4.13
C TYR A 244 13.25 -3.25 3.62
N PHE A 245 14.38 -2.72 3.17
CA PHE A 245 14.46 -1.39 2.60
C PHE A 245 13.60 -1.28 1.32
N PRO A 246 12.60 -0.40 1.25
CA PRO A 246 11.69 -0.30 0.10
C PRO A 246 12.32 0.54 -1.00
N ASP A 247 13.12 -0.06 -1.86
CA ASP A 247 13.70 0.64 -3.01
C ASP A 247 12.68 0.91 -4.13
N VAL A 248 13.09 1.64 -5.16
CA VAL A 248 12.23 1.96 -6.33
C VAL A 248 11.72 0.71 -7.05
N ASN A 249 12.43 -0.44 -7.01
CA ASN A 249 11.91 -1.68 -7.60
C ASN A 249 10.66 -2.16 -6.87
N GLU A 250 10.56 -1.93 -5.55
CA GLU A 250 9.33 -2.22 -4.80
C GLU A 250 8.18 -1.31 -5.26
N GLY A 251 8.47 -0.03 -5.57
CA GLY A 251 7.51 0.90 -6.17
C GLY A 251 7.00 0.44 -7.53
N ILE A 252 7.91 -0.04 -8.40
CA ILE A 252 7.56 -0.58 -9.73
C ILE A 252 6.66 -1.82 -9.60
N LYS A 253 7.00 -2.74 -8.69
CA LYS A 253 6.19 -3.94 -8.46
C LYS A 253 4.80 -3.59 -7.90
N ALA A 254 4.71 -2.63 -6.97
CA ALA A 254 3.43 -2.15 -6.46
C ALA A 254 2.59 -1.52 -7.58
N GLN A 255 3.22 -0.71 -8.46
CA GLN A 255 2.52 -0.10 -9.60
C GLN A 255 1.97 -1.13 -10.59
N ARG A 256 2.68 -2.23 -10.85
CA ARG A 256 2.16 -3.33 -11.69
C ARG A 256 0.87 -3.92 -11.13
N VAL A 257 0.79 -4.09 -9.82
CA VAL A 257 -0.43 -4.57 -9.17
C VAL A 257 -1.56 -3.54 -9.29
N ILE A 258 -1.28 -2.25 -9.09
CA ILE A 258 -2.26 -1.16 -9.29
C ILE A 258 -2.79 -1.16 -10.72
N ASP A 259 -1.91 -1.25 -11.72
CA ASP A 259 -2.30 -1.30 -13.14
C ASP A 259 -3.19 -2.52 -13.44
N ALA A 260 -2.87 -3.69 -12.87
CA ALA A 260 -3.69 -4.90 -13.00
C ALA A 260 -5.08 -4.76 -12.35
N ILE A 261 -5.17 -4.10 -11.18
CA ILE A 261 -6.45 -3.81 -10.51
C ILE A 261 -7.30 -2.86 -11.37
N LEU A 262 -6.69 -1.80 -11.92
CA LEU A 262 -7.37 -0.86 -12.84
C LEU A 262 -7.85 -1.55 -14.11
N GLU A 263 -7.03 -2.42 -14.68
CA GLU A 263 -7.39 -3.21 -15.85
C GLU A 263 -8.55 -4.16 -15.56
N SER A 264 -8.49 -4.86 -14.41
CA SER A 264 -9.54 -5.77 -13.94
C SER A 264 -10.88 -5.05 -13.78
N ALA A 265 -10.89 -3.91 -13.10
CA ALA A 265 -12.11 -3.12 -12.90
C ALA A 265 -12.68 -2.60 -14.23
N ARG A 266 -11.82 -2.19 -15.17
CA ARG A 266 -12.25 -1.71 -16.49
C ARG A 266 -12.82 -2.82 -17.38
N LYS A 267 -12.25 -4.03 -17.30
CA LYS A 267 -12.64 -5.18 -18.13
C LYS A 267 -13.70 -6.06 -17.48
N GLU A 268 -13.97 -5.86 -16.19
CA GLU A 268 -14.82 -6.72 -15.36
C GLU A 268 -14.38 -8.21 -15.41
N GLN A 269 -13.06 -8.43 -15.34
CA GLN A 269 -12.44 -9.75 -15.49
C GLN A 269 -11.30 -9.95 -14.49
N VAL A 270 -10.97 -11.23 -14.23
CA VAL A 270 -9.73 -11.59 -13.54
C VAL A 270 -8.53 -11.23 -14.41
N VAL A 271 -7.55 -10.54 -13.82
CA VAL A 271 -6.26 -10.22 -14.45
C VAL A 271 -5.15 -10.94 -13.71
N SER A 272 -4.28 -11.63 -14.46
CA SER A 272 -3.05 -12.26 -13.93
C SER A 272 -1.89 -11.26 -13.99
N LEU A 273 -0.98 -11.36 -13.02
CA LEU A 273 0.24 -10.55 -12.92
C LEU A 273 1.45 -11.31 -13.45
#